data_2f24c74efa440dcd86e812013c12cbf8
#
_entry.id   2f24c74efa440dcd86e812013c12cbf8
#
_cell.length_a   1.000
_cell.length_b   1.000
_cell.length_c   1.000
_cell.angle_alpha   90.00
_cell.angle_beta   90.00
_cell.angle_gamma   90.00
#
_symmetry.space_group_name_H-M   'P 1'
#
loop_
_entity.id
_entity.type
_entity.pdbx_description
1 polymer ?
#
loop_
_entity_poly.entity_id
_entity_poly.type
_entity_poly.pdbx_seq_one_letter_code
_entity_poly.pdbx_strand_id
1 'polypeptide(L)'
;MGDGIPIVRFRSRAGADGDLAPFVGRRPCCYRARVSAVSLCSVSYKISGAEPHVLNDLPTVESILLDAARKAGLTAVSSAHHRFEPQGLSAVIILSESHIAAHTWPESGDGYVTLTSCRTLTPAQIEAVGEMVRRRLRARHVISSGTTL
;
A
#
# COMPACT_ATOMS: atom_id res chain seq x y z
N MET A 1 28.77 -23.10 5.68
CA MET A 1 28.01 -23.29 4.44
C MET A 1 26.87 -22.30 4.54
N GLY A 2 26.98 -21.19 3.86
CA GLY A 2 26.02 -20.10 3.97
C GLY A 2 25.11 -20.12 2.76
N ASP A 3 23.84 -20.41 3.00
CA ASP A 3 22.82 -20.34 1.97
C ASP A 3 22.41 -18.87 1.81
N GLY A 4 23.01 -18.23 0.82
CA GLY A 4 22.65 -16.87 0.45
C GLY A 4 21.25 -16.82 -0.11
N ILE A 5 20.41 -15.96 0.47
CA ILE A 5 19.07 -15.63 -0.06
C ILE A 5 19.25 -15.10 -1.48
N PRO A 6 18.58 -15.67 -2.50
CA PRO A 6 18.71 -15.18 -3.86
C PRO A 6 18.14 -13.76 -3.98
N ILE A 7 18.99 -12.82 -4.37
CA ILE A 7 18.57 -11.47 -4.71
C ILE A 7 17.77 -11.55 -6.03
N VAL A 8 16.45 -11.44 -5.94
CA VAL A 8 15.60 -11.35 -7.13
C VAL A 8 15.83 -9.98 -7.76
N ARG A 9 16.52 -9.95 -8.90
CA ARG A 9 16.66 -8.73 -9.71
C ARG A 9 15.32 -8.48 -10.41
N PHE A 10 14.61 -7.46 -9.98
CA PHE A 10 13.42 -6.96 -10.69
C PHE A 10 13.86 -6.41 -12.05
N ARG A 11 13.46 -7.08 -13.13
CA ARG A 11 13.42 -6.45 -14.46
C ARG A 11 12.11 -5.66 -14.54
N SER A 12 12.18 -4.34 -14.56
CA SER A 12 11.08 -3.52 -15.01
C SER A 12 10.79 -3.90 -16.47
N ARG A 13 9.66 -4.53 -16.74
CA ARG A 13 9.11 -4.54 -18.09
C ARG A 13 8.62 -3.12 -18.36
N ALA A 14 9.42 -2.36 -19.12
CA ALA A 14 8.90 -1.24 -19.86
C ALA A 14 7.87 -1.83 -20.84
N GLY A 15 6.59 -1.72 -20.49
CA GLY A 15 5.50 -1.92 -21.43
C GLY A 15 5.47 -0.71 -22.36
N ALA A 16 5.38 -0.98 -23.66
CA ALA A 16 5.33 0.00 -24.72
C ALA A 16 4.18 0.99 -24.51
N ASP A 17 4.53 2.25 -24.69
CA ASP A 17 3.72 3.36 -25.20
C ASP A 17 2.23 3.41 -24.81
N GLY A 18 1.97 4.00 -23.64
CA GLY A 18 0.71 4.63 -23.33
C GLY A 18 0.99 6.02 -22.81
N ASP A 19 0.67 7.03 -23.60
CA ASP A 19 0.80 8.46 -23.30
C ASP A 19 0.28 8.80 -21.91
N LEU A 20 1.19 8.95 -20.96
CA LEU A 20 0.92 9.70 -19.76
C LEU A 20 1.11 11.17 -20.06
N ALA A 21 -0.01 11.88 -20.21
CA ALA A 21 -0.04 13.32 -20.31
C ALA A 21 0.86 13.94 -19.22
N PRO A 22 1.60 15.02 -19.52
CA PRO A 22 2.50 15.62 -18.53
C PRO A 22 1.67 16.17 -17.36
N PHE A 23 1.86 15.59 -16.20
CA PHE A 23 1.27 16.05 -14.94
C PHE A 23 1.93 17.37 -14.54
N VAL A 24 1.35 18.48 -15.04
CA VAL A 24 1.71 19.84 -14.64
C VAL A 24 0.99 20.14 -13.32
N GLY A 25 1.63 19.86 -12.22
CA GLY A 25 1.15 20.17 -10.89
C GLY A 25 2.30 20.05 -9.90
N ARG A 26 3.24 21.02 -9.92
CA ARG A 26 4.31 21.10 -8.94
C ARG A 26 3.74 21.40 -7.55
N ARG A 27 3.42 20.36 -6.77
CA ARG A 27 3.46 20.47 -5.31
C ARG A 27 4.87 20.08 -4.86
N PRO A 28 5.56 20.91 -4.04
CA PRO A 28 6.91 20.58 -3.61
C PRO A 28 6.86 19.28 -2.81
N CYS A 29 7.54 18.25 -3.31
CA CYS A 29 7.95 17.10 -2.54
C CYS A 29 8.65 17.61 -1.25
N CYS A 30 8.56 16.89 -0.15
CA CYS A 30 9.11 17.18 1.19
C CYS A 30 10.60 17.56 1.22
N TYR A 31 11.27 17.58 0.08
CA TYR A 31 12.71 17.84 -0.05
C TYR A 31 13.11 19.32 0.01
N ARG A 32 12.19 20.26 0.20
CA ARG A 32 12.52 21.70 0.28
C ARG A 32 11.87 22.40 1.46
N ALA A 33 12.16 21.94 2.66
CA ALA A 33 11.99 22.74 3.86
C ALA A 33 13.13 22.42 4.81
N ARG A 34 13.73 23.45 5.38
CA ARG A 34 14.74 23.45 6.45
C ARG A 34 14.64 22.21 7.33
N VAL A 35 15.77 21.65 7.76
CA VAL A 35 15.91 20.49 8.66
C VAL A 35 14.91 20.56 9.83
N SER A 36 13.65 20.33 9.54
CA SER A 36 12.67 19.90 10.51
C SER A 36 12.73 18.36 10.50
N ALA A 37 12.80 17.75 11.66
CA ALA A 37 12.82 16.31 11.80
C ALA A 37 11.76 15.70 10.89
N VAL A 38 12.15 14.71 10.06
CA VAL A 38 11.19 13.98 9.22
C VAL A 38 10.23 13.30 10.18
N SER A 39 8.96 13.68 10.14
CA SER A 39 7.93 12.95 10.87
C SER A 39 7.70 11.61 10.17
N LEU A 40 7.69 10.52 10.91
CA LEU A 40 7.34 9.21 10.40
C LEU A 40 6.01 8.78 11.01
N CYS A 41 5.01 8.58 10.17
CA CYS A 41 3.74 7.97 10.55
C CYS A 41 3.64 6.59 9.88
N SER A 42 3.46 5.54 10.67
CA SER A 42 3.27 4.17 10.18
C SER A 42 2.00 3.59 10.78
N VAL A 43 1.11 3.10 9.92
CA VAL A 43 -0.16 2.48 10.32
C VAL A 43 -0.27 1.10 9.69
N SER A 44 -0.66 0.11 10.49
CA SER A 44 -0.94 -1.25 10.05
C SER A 44 -2.41 -1.57 10.24
N TYR A 45 -3.02 -2.22 9.26
CA TYR A 45 -4.40 -2.70 9.28
C TYR A 45 -4.36 -4.22 9.18
N LYS A 46 -4.65 -4.93 10.27
CA LYS A 46 -4.83 -6.38 10.25
C LYS A 46 -6.24 -6.69 9.78
N ILE A 47 -6.35 -7.55 8.77
CA ILE A 47 -7.60 -7.96 8.12
C ILE A 47 -7.86 -9.41 8.48
N SER A 48 -9.12 -9.74 8.82
CA SER A 48 -9.53 -11.12 9.06
C SER A 48 -10.96 -11.39 8.59
N GLY A 49 -11.18 -12.63 8.10
CA GLY A 49 -12.46 -13.08 7.58
C GLY A 49 -12.86 -12.36 6.29
N ALA A 50 -11.89 -12.01 5.44
CA ALA A 50 -12.13 -11.49 4.11
C ALA A 50 -12.46 -12.61 3.11
N GLU A 51 -13.11 -12.26 2.01
CA GLU A 51 -13.44 -13.25 0.99
C GLU A 51 -12.19 -13.68 0.20
N PRO A 52 -11.90 -14.99 0.09
CA PRO A 52 -10.69 -15.52 -0.55
C PRO A 52 -10.49 -15.02 -1.98
N HIS A 53 -11.54 -15.01 -2.79
CA HIS A 53 -11.45 -14.58 -4.18
C HIS A 53 -11.10 -13.10 -4.32
N VAL A 54 -11.54 -12.25 -3.38
CA VAL A 54 -11.20 -10.82 -3.36
C VAL A 54 -9.75 -10.60 -2.95
N LEU A 55 -9.26 -11.39 -1.97
CA LEU A 55 -7.86 -11.35 -1.54
C LEU A 55 -6.89 -11.82 -2.62
N ASN A 56 -7.34 -12.66 -3.56
CA ASN A 56 -6.53 -13.19 -4.65
C ASN A 56 -6.67 -12.43 -5.97
N ASP A 57 -7.50 -11.37 -5.99
CA ASP A 57 -7.71 -10.54 -7.18
C ASP A 57 -6.82 -9.31 -7.17
N LEU A 58 -5.71 -9.38 -7.92
CA LEU A 58 -4.72 -8.31 -7.96
C LEU A 58 -5.29 -6.94 -8.35
N PRO A 59 -6.11 -6.80 -9.42
CA PRO A 59 -6.71 -5.51 -9.75
C PRO A 59 -7.52 -4.90 -8.61
N THR A 60 -8.29 -5.73 -7.88
CA THR A 60 -9.04 -5.29 -6.72
C THR A 60 -8.12 -4.84 -5.59
N VAL A 61 -7.09 -5.61 -5.26
CA VAL A 61 -6.14 -5.27 -4.19
C VAL A 61 -5.39 -3.98 -4.52
N GLU A 62 -4.85 -3.84 -5.73
CA GLU A 62 -4.17 -2.59 -6.16
C GLU A 62 -5.11 -1.38 -6.10
N SER A 63 -6.34 -1.54 -6.58
CA SER A 63 -7.37 -0.50 -6.52
C SER A 63 -7.70 -0.07 -5.08
N ILE A 64 -7.71 -1.01 -4.13
CA ILE A 64 -7.89 -0.71 -2.70
C ILE A 64 -6.72 0.12 -2.16
N LEU A 65 -5.48 -0.25 -2.51
CA LEU A 65 -4.30 0.51 -2.08
C LEU A 65 -4.30 1.94 -2.64
N LEU A 66 -4.69 2.12 -3.90
CA LEU A 66 -4.83 3.44 -4.52
C LEU A 66 -5.91 4.28 -3.84
N ASP A 67 -7.06 3.68 -3.50
CA ASP A 67 -8.13 4.34 -2.76
C ASP A 67 -7.70 4.71 -1.34
N ALA A 68 -6.92 3.85 -0.68
CA ALA A 68 -6.37 4.10 0.64
C ALA A 68 -5.40 5.30 0.61
N ALA A 69 -4.50 5.36 -0.38
CA ALA A 69 -3.61 6.49 -0.59
C ALA A 69 -4.40 7.79 -0.79
N ARG A 70 -5.43 7.78 -1.65
CA ARG A 70 -6.29 8.94 -1.88
C ARG A 70 -7.01 9.42 -0.62
N LYS A 71 -7.58 8.49 0.16
CA LYS A 71 -8.24 8.82 1.44
C LYS A 71 -7.28 9.40 2.47
N ALA A 72 -6.05 8.93 2.48
CA ALA A 72 -4.99 9.47 3.32
C ALA A 72 -4.45 10.82 2.82
N GLY A 73 -4.85 11.28 1.63
CA GLY A 73 -4.35 12.51 1.01
C GLY A 73 -2.92 12.37 0.49
N LEU A 74 -2.52 11.16 0.08
CA LEU A 74 -1.19 10.80 -0.41
C LEU A 74 -1.20 10.58 -1.93
N THR A 75 -0.05 10.75 -2.56
CA THR A 75 0.09 10.73 -4.02
C THR A 75 0.79 9.47 -4.49
N ALA A 76 0.09 8.62 -5.26
CA ALA A 76 0.66 7.42 -5.87
C ALA A 76 1.62 7.79 -7.03
N VAL A 77 2.77 7.10 -7.08
CA VAL A 77 3.82 7.31 -8.09
C VAL A 77 3.99 6.09 -8.97
N SER A 78 4.09 4.90 -8.38
CA SER A 78 4.25 3.64 -9.12
C SER A 78 3.76 2.46 -8.28
N SER A 79 3.64 1.29 -8.90
CA SER A 79 3.25 0.05 -8.22
C SER A 79 4.16 -1.11 -8.59
N ALA A 80 4.22 -2.10 -7.70
CA ALA A 80 4.82 -3.41 -7.96
C ALA A 80 4.03 -4.47 -7.19
N HIS A 81 4.06 -5.70 -7.69
CA HIS A 81 3.38 -6.81 -7.05
C HIS A 81 4.07 -8.15 -7.28
N HIS A 82 3.69 -9.13 -6.48
CA HIS A 82 4.05 -10.54 -6.63
C HIS A 82 2.83 -11.41 -6.34
N ARG A 83 2.60 -12.43 -7.19
CA ARG A 83 1.60 -13.48 -6.95
C ARG A 83 2.30 -14.71 -6.43
N PHE A 84 1.76 -15.30 -5.39
CA PHE A 84 2.24 -16.56 -4.84
C PHE A 84 1.47 -17.74 -5.45
N GLU A 85 2.13 -18.88 -5.55
CA GLU A 85 1.51 -20.15 -5.93
C GLU A 85 1.24 -21.01 -4.67
N PRO A 86 0.05 -21.59 -4.52
CA PRO A 86 -1.08 -21.57 -5.45
C PRO A 86 -1.95 -20.30 -5.36
N GLN A 87 -1.77 -19.45 -4.35
CA GLN A 87 -2.54 -18.22 -4.16
C GLN A 87 -1.86 -17.28 -3.19
N GLY A 88 -2.37 -16.04 -3.12
CA GLY A 88 -1.85 -14.97 -2.28
C GLY A 88 -1.13 -13.89 -3.09
N LEU A 89 -1.11 -12.70 -2.54
CA LEU A 89 -0.55 -11.51 -3.19
C LEU A 89 0.31 -10.71 -2.23
N SER A 90 1.39 -10.14 -2.76
CA SER A 90 2.06 -8.97 -2.20
C SER A 90 1.98 -7.85 -3.22
N ALA A 91 1.44 -6.71 -2.84
CA ALA A 91 1.35 -5.53 -3.69
C ALA A 91 1.82 -4.30 -2.93
N VAL A 92 2.51 -3.40 -3.62
CA VAL A 92 2.99 -2.14 -3.06
C VAL A 92 2.72 -1.00 -4.02
N ILE A 93 2.26 0.12 -3.48
CA ILE A 93 2.20 1.39 -4.19
C ILE A 93 3.26 2.31 -3.58
N ILE A 94 4.18 2.77 -4.41
CA ILE A 94 5.13 3.82 -4.03
C ILE A 94 4.38 5.15 -4.06
N LEU A 95 4.51 5.89 -2.97
CA LEU A 95 3.93 7.20 -2.81
C LEU A 95 5.04 8.26 -2.84
N SER A 96 4.72 9.49 -3.23
CA SER A 96 5.66 10.60 -3.12
C SER A 96 6.07 10.87 -1.66
N GLU A 97 5.24 10.45 -0.71
CA GLU A 97 5.44 10.59 0.73
C GLU A 97 5.92 9.31 1.43
N SER A 98 6.03 8.17 0.77
CA SER A 98 6.62 6.89 1.18
C SER A 98 5.98 5.68 0.44
N HIS A 99 5.14 4.84 1.08
CA HIS A 99 4.53 3.68 0.43
C HIS A 99 3.30 3.17 1.18
N ILE A 100 2.48 2.39 0.46
CA ILE A 100 1.43 1.55 1.02
C ILE A 100 1.56 0.15 0.43
N ALA A 101 1.44 -0.88 1.26
CA ALA A 101 1.59 -2.27 0.83
C ALA A 101 0.48 -3.16 1.40
N ALA A 102 0.15 -4.22 0.67
CA ALA A 102 -0.75 -5.29 1.13
C ALA A 102 -0.09 -6.65 0.96
N HIS A 103 -0.40 -7.54 1.89
CA HIS A 103 -0.09 -8.95 1.82
C HIS A 103 -1.34 -9.75 2.17
N THR A 104 -1.64 -10.80 1.40
CA THR A 104 -2.89 -11.54 1.51
C THR A 104 -2.65 -13.04 1.62
N TRP A 105 -3.50 -13.68 2.41
CA TRP A 105 -3.58 -15.14 2.61
C TRP A 105 -5.02 -15.59 2.35
N PRO A 106 -5.40 -15.82 1.08
CA PRO A 106 -6.77 -16.20 0.72
C PRO A 106 -7.27 -17.47 1.43
N GLU A 107 -6.37 -18.42 1.72
CA GLU A 107 -6.67 -19.69 2.36
C GLU A 107 -7.23 -19.54 3.79
N SER A 108 -6.82 -18.50 4.49
CA SER A 108 -7.31 -18.20 5.84
C SER A 108 -8.31 -17.04 5.88
N GLY A 109 -8.46 -16.33 4.77
CA GLY A 109 -9.23 -15.08 4.73
C GLY A 109 -8.55 -13.92 5.45
N ASP A 110 -7.22 -14.00 5.61
CA ASP A 110 -6.43 -13.02 6.32
C ASP A 110 -5.60 -12.15 5.37
N GLY A 111 -5.20 -11.00 5.89
CA GLY A 111 -4.29 -10.09 5.22
C GLY A 111 -3.84 -8.97 6.13
N TYR A 112 -2.93 -8.16 5.64
CA TYR A 112 -2.65 -6.87 6.24
C TYR A 112 -2.34 -5.82 5.18
N VAL A 113 -2.62 -4.57 5.52
CA VAL A 113 -2.20 -3.39 4.78
C VAL A 113 -1.34 -2.54 5.70
N THR A 114 -0.18 -2.11 5.21
CA THR A 114 0.68 -1.14 5.90
C THR A 114 0.74 0.14 5.10
N LEU A 115 0.66 1.28 5.79
CA LEU A 115 0.80 2.60 5.21
C LEU A 115 1.87 3.35 6.00
N THR A 116 2.93 3.76 5.32
CA THR A 116 3.99 4.58 5.89
C THR A 116 4.01 5.92 5.16
N SER A 117 4.18 7.02 5.90
CA SER A 117 4.20 8.37 5.36
C SER A 117 5.12 9.29 6.15
N CYS A 118 5.78 10.21 5.46
CA CYS A 118 6.49 11.33 6.11
C CYS A 118 5.53 12.46 6.54
N ARG A 119 4.21 12.24 6.43
CA ARG A 119 3.15 13.15 6.89
C ARG A 119 2.32 12.44 7.95
N THR A 120 2.00 13.15 9.02
CA THR A 120 1.11 12.66 10.06
C THR A 120 -0.32 12.47 9.51
N LEU A 121 -0.91 11.32 9.78
CA LEU A 121 -2.30 11.03 9.49
C LEU A 121 -3.16 11.32 10.71
N THR A 122 -4.32 11.92 10.48
CA THR A 122 -5.31 12.12 11.55
C THR A 122 -6.01 10.81 11.91
N PRO A 123 -6.49 10.64 13.16
CA PRO A 123 -7.29 9.48 13.55
C PRO A 123 -8.46 9.22 12.60
N ALA A 124 -9.14 10.26 12.15
CA ALA A 124 -10.25 10.14 11.20
C ALA A 124 -9.82 9.60 9.82
N GLN A 125 -8.63 9.96 9.34
CA GLN A 125 -8.07 9.39 8.10
C GLN A 125 -7.74 7.91 8.29
N ILE A 126 -7.13 7.54 9.41
CA ILE A 126 -6.80 6.16 9.74
C ILE A 126 -8.07 5.30 9.79
N GLU A 127 -9.09 5.75 10.49
CA GLU A 127 -10.38 5.06 10.57
C GLU A 127 -11.07 4.94 9.21
N ALA A 128 -11.11 6.03 8.42
CA ALA A 128 -11.73 6.04 7.11
C ALA A 128 -11.05 5.09 6.12
N VAL A 129 -9.71 4.94 6.20
CA VAL A 129 -8.96 3.96 5.42
C VAL A 129 -9.32 2.54 5.89
N GLY A 130 -9.31 2.27 7.19
CA GLY A 130 -9.64 0.96 7.75
C GLY A 130 -11.05 0.49 7.36
N GLU A 131 -12.05 1.36 7.47
CA GLU A 131 -13.42 1.04 7.10
C GLU A 131 -13.58 0.82 5.58
N MET A 132 -12.88 1.59 4.76
CA MET A 132 -12.88 1.37 3.31
C MET A 132 -12.24 0.02 2.95
N VAL A 133 -11.09 -0.32 3.56
CA VAL A 133 -10.41 -1.61 3.38
C VAL A 133 -11.35 -2.75 3.80
N ARG A 134 -11.99 -2.65 4.98
CA ARG A 134 -12.94 -3.64 5.48
C ARG A 134 -14.07 -3.92 4.48
N ARG A 135 -14.72 -2.88 4.01
CA ARG A 135 -15.86 -3.01 3.07
C ARG A 135 -15.44 -3.61 1.73
N ARG A 136 -14.33 -3.12 1.17
CA ARG A 136 -13.89 -3.54 -0.16
C ARG A 136 -13.35 -4.95 -0.21
N LEU A 137 -12.67 -5.41 0.85
CA LEU A 137 -12.23 -6.80 1.01
C LEU A 137 -13.34 -7.72 1.52
N ARG A 138 -14.53 -7.16 1.84
CA ARG A 138 -15.63 -7.88 2.49
C ARG A 138 -15.19 -8.61 3.75
N ALA A 139 -14.28 -7.97 4.49
CA ALA A 139 -13.71 -8.52 5.71
C ALA A 139 -14.68 -8.40 6.88
N ARG A 140 -14.66 -9.39 7.77
CA ARG A 140 -15.42 -9.33 9.02
C ARG A 140 -14.81 -8.30 9.98
N HIS A 141 -13.50 -8.29 10.08
CA HIS A 141 -12.79 -7.40 11.01
C HIS A 141 -11.58 -6.77 10.33
N VAL A 142 -11.36 -5.50 10.65
CA VAL A 142 -10.11 -4.78 10.39
C VAL A 142 -9.74 -4.03 11.67
N ILE A 143 -8.54 -4.29 12.15
CA ILE A 143 -7.98 -3.64 13.34
C ILE A 143 -6.79 -2.81 12.90
N SER A 144 -6.74 -1.54 13.29
CA SER A 144 -5.61 -0.66 13.00
C SER A 144 -4.74 -0.42 14.22
N SER A 145 -3.45 -0.30 13.99
CA SER A 145 -2.47 0.15 14.96
C SER A 145 -1.45 1.04 14.26
N GLY A 146 -1.00 2.09 14.90
CA GLY A 146 -0.07 3.02 14.30
C GLY A 146 0.84 3.69 15.30
N THR A 147 1.96 4.20 14.80
CA THR A 147 2.91 5.00 15.56
C THR A 147 3.31 6.24 14.75
N THR A 148 3.65 7.31 15.45
CA THR A 148 4.24 8.53 14.89
C THR A 148 5.52 8.83 15.65
N LEU A 149 6.61 9.07 14.91
CA LEU A 149 7.95 9.40 15.42
C LEU A 149 8.38 10.77 14.89
#